data_81f501060b36019233c5198e8c15530f
#
_entry.id   81f501060b36019233c5198e8c15530f
#
_cell.length_a   1.000
_cell.length_b   1.000
_cell.length_c   1.000
_cell.angle_alpha   90.00
_cell.angle_beta   90.00
_cell.angle_gamma   90.00
#
_symmetry.space_group_name_H-M   'P 1'
#
loop_
_entity.id
_entity.type
_entity.pdbx_description
1 polymer ?
#
loop_
_entity_poly.entity_id
_entity_poly.type
_entity_poly.pdbx_seq_one_letter_code
_entity_poly.pdbx_strand_id
1 'polypeptide(L)'
;MFNQELQRVGFACKYMHPDQTQKPKILKEVQGAYSERSTTITWLNNQKQSVAEDKLWFCLDTNWQNAYRLIEYVGNLPQGQRMVRLGSNMMPAYTHNDWAWFYKQSDVRDAAAKGWAQVGELARKLDVRVSMHPGQFTVLASDNPEIVNRSIQEFEYHADIIRWMGYGKNWQDFKCNVHISGRQGPAGIKAVLPRLSTEARNCITIENDENAWGLDASLELEKDVALVLDIHHHWCHSGGEYIDRTDDRCKRVIDSWR
;
A
#
# COMPACT_ATOMS: atom_id res chain seq x y z
N MET A 1 29.60 7.44 10.81
CA MET A 1 28.96 6.39 11.62
C MET A 1 27.47 6.67 11.61
N PHE A 2 26.64 5.82 11.00
CA PHE A 2 25.17 6.01 11.01
C PHE A 2 24.66 5.75 12.40
N ASN A 3 24.32 6.79 13.11
CA ASN A 3 23.72 6.72 14.44
C ASN A 3 22.18 6.92 14.34
N GLN A 4 21.56 6.36 13.29
CA GLN A 4 20.12 6.32 13.21
C GLN A 4 19.63 5.05 13.91
N GLU A 5 19.14 5.23 15.12
CA GLU A 5 18.43 4.17 15.81
C GLU A 5 17.18 3.77 15.00
N LEU A 6 16.87 2.48 15.01
CA LEU A 6 15.65 1.96 14.42
C LEU A 6 14.44 2.63 15.11
N GLN A 7 13.74 3.50 14.36
CA GLN A 7 12.67 4.31 14.97
C GLN A 7 11.40 3.51 15.21
N ARG A 8 11.03 2.63 14.26
CA ARG A 8 9.80 1.84 14.35
C ARG A 8 9.94 0.50 13.67
N VAL A 9 9.28 -0.49 14.25
CA VAL A 9 9.03 -1.82 13.67
C VAL A 9 7.53 -2.00 13.51
N GLY A 10 7.09 -2.59 12.42
CA GLY A 10 5.69 -2.84 12.14
C GLY A 10 5.47 -4.17 11.45
N PHE A 11 4.22 -4.48 11.18
CA PHE A 11 3.83 -5.66 10.42
C PHE A 11 2.97 -5.28 9.20
N ALA A 12 2.80 -6.26 8.30
CA ALA A 12 2.16 -6.04 7.02
C ALA A 12 0.86 -6.83 6.90
N CYS A 13 -0.21 -6.14 6.50
CA CYS A 13 -1.45 -6.64 5.93
C CYS A 13 -2.32 -7.54 6.83
N LYS A 14 -1.76 -8.37 7.67
CA LYS A 14 -2.53 -9.35 8.45
C LYS A 14 -2.21 -9.25 9.94
N TYR A 15 -3.23 -8.98 10.72
CA TYR A 15 -3.17 -9.21 12.15
C TYR A 15 -3.19 -10.72 12.43
N MET A 16 -2.25 -11.17 13.22
CA MET A 16 -2.21 -12.56 13.75
C MET A 16 -2.43 -12.52 15.25
N HIS A 17 -3.36 -13.32 15.73
CA HIS A 17 -3.60 -13.44 17.16
C HIS A 17 -2.32 -13.93 17.86
N PRO A 18 -1.89 -13.34 18.99
CA PRO A 18 -0.66 -13.75 19.68
C PRO A 18 -0.64 -15.23 20.08
N ASP A 19 -1.79 -15.75 20.50
CA ASP A 19 -1.95 -17.16 20.84
C ASP A 19 -2.53 -17.92 19.63
N GLN A 20 -1.67 -18.58 18.87
CA GLN A 20 -2.04 -19.41 17.72
C GLN A 20 -2.55 -20.81 18.12
N THR A 21 -2.57 -21.16 19.42
CA THR A 21 -3.09 -22.44 19.91
C THR A 21 -4.61 -22.42 20.07
N GLN A 22 -5.25 -21.26 19.94
CA GLN A 22 -6.69 -21.11 19.98
C GLN A 22 -7.38 -21.94 18.88
N LYS A 23 -8.66 -22.30 19.13
CA LYS A 23 -9.45 -23.03 18.13
C LYS A 23 -9.51 -22.25 16.80
N PRO A 24 -9.38 -22.90 15.62
CA PRO A 24 -9.38 -22.23 14.31
C PRO A 24 -10.57 -21.29 14.09
N LYS A 25 -11.75 -21.62 14.62
CA LYS A 25 -12.95 -20.77 14.53
C LYS A 25 -12.74 -19.43 15.26
N ILE A 26 -12.15 -19.47 16.46
CA ILE A 26 -11.87 -18.27 17.27
C ILE A 26 -10.81 -17.43 16.56
N LEU A 27 -9.72 -18.03 16.08
CA LEU A 27 -8.69 -17.32 15.33
C LEU A 27 -9.26 -16.63 14.09
N LYS A 28 -10.10 -17.34 13.33
CA LYS A 28 -10.74 -16.78 12.13
C LYS A 28 -11.65 -15.60 12.46
N GLU A 29 -12.42 -15.68 13.55
CA GLU A 29 -13.32 -14.61 13.98
C GLU A 29 -12.53 -13.38 14.43
N VAL A 30 -11.58 -13.56 15.36
CA VAL A 30 -10.77 -12.46 15.91
C VAL A 30 -9.92 -11.80 14.83
N GLN A 31 -9.17 -12.59 14.04
CA GLN A 31 -8.33 -12.04 12.95
C GLN A 31 -9.17 -11.42 11.85
N GLY A 32 -10.39 -11.93 11.63
CA GLY A 32 -11.34 -11.38 10.67
C GLY A 32 -11.79 -9.96 10.99
N ALA A 33 -11.80 -9.55 12.26
CA ALA A 33 -12.14 -8.18 12.67
C ALA A 33 -11.10 -7.13 12.26
N TYR A 34 -9.90 -7.57 11.87
CA TYR A 34 -8.78 -6.72 11.43
C TYR A 34 -8.42 -6.91 9.95
N SER A 35 -9.11 -7.80 9.26
CA SER A 35 -8.78 -8.19 7.88
C SER A 35 -9.73 -7.55 6.88
N GLU A 36 -9.20 -7.19 5.72
CA GLU A 36 -10.00 -6.73 4.60
C GLU A 36 -10.99 -7.79 4.11
N ARG A 37 -12.12 -7.34 3.60
CA ARG A 37 -13.12 -8.15 2.89
C ARG A 37 -13.03 -7.86 1.42
N SER A 38 -13.15 -8.90 0.61
CA SER A 38 -13.06 -8.78 -0.83
C SER A 38 -14.14 -9.59 -1.53
N THR A 39 -14.20 -9.40 -2.83
CA THR A 39 -15.01 -10.17 -3.76
C THR A 39 -14.29 -10.27 -5.09
N THR A 40 -14.73 -11.17 -5.96
CA THR A 40 -14.15 -11.31 -7.30
C THR A 40 -15.09 -10.71 -8.35
N ILE A 41 -14.52 -10.24 -9.46
CA ILE A 41 -15.31 -9.76 -10.61
C ILE A 41 -16.26 -10.83 -11.11
N THR A 42 -15.79 -12.06 -11.21
CA THR A 42 -16.62 -13.20 -11.63
C THR A 42 -17.83 -13.37 -10.71
N TRP A 43 -17.65 -13.25 -9.39
CA TRP A 43 -18.77 -13.33 -8.47
C TRP A 43 -19.75 -12.17 -8.69
N LEU A 44 -19.27 -10.94 -8.77
CA LEU A 44 -20.10 -9.77 -9.00
C LEU A 44 -20.92 -9.88 -10.29
N ASN A 45 -20.29 -10.29 -11.39
CA ASN A 45 -20.92 -10.39 -12.70
C ASN A 45 -21.96 -11.54 -12.77
N ASN A 46 -21.88 -12.51 -11.87
CA ASN A 46 -22.87 -13.61 -11.77
C ASN A 46 -24.06 -13.30 -10.86
N GLN A 47 -24.12 -12.12 -10.24
CA GLN A 47 -25.21 -11.72 -9.36
C GLN A 47 -26.18 -10.77 -10.06
N LYS A 48 -27.39 -10.61 -9.46
CA LYS A 48 -28.22 -9.45 -9.78
C LYS A 48 -27.49 -8.18 -9.33
N GLN A 49 -27.64 -7.10 -10.08
CA GLN A 49 -26.92 -5.84 -9.84
C GLN A 49 -27.06 -5.37 -8.37
N SER A 50 -28.27 -5.37 -7.81
CA SER A 50 -28.48 -4.94 -6.42
C SER A 50 -27.73 -5.80 -5.40
N VAL A 51 -27.63 -7.13 -5.64
CA VAL A 51 -26.88 -8.04 -4.76
C VAL A 51 -25.38 -7.78 -4.85
N ALA A 52 -24.88 -7.47 -6.04
CA ALA A 52 -23.49 -7.11 -6.26
C ALA A 52 -23.16 -5.75 -5.60
N GLU A 53 -24.03 -4.76 -5.72
CA GLU A 53 -23.90 -3.46 -5.05
C GLU A 53 -23.90 -3.62 -3.52
N ASP A 54 -24.83 -4.39 -2.95
CA ASP A 54 -24.86 -4.70 -1.52
C ASP A 54 -23.54 -5.32 -1.04
N LYS A 55 -22.96 -6.18 -1.87
CA LYS A 55 -21.64 -6.79 -1.56
C LYS A 55 -20.53 -5.76 -1.58
N LEU A 56 -20.51 -4.85 -2.52
CA LEU A 56 -19.53 -3.77 -2.59
C LEU A 56 -19.66 -2.80 -1.41
N TRP A 57 -20.91 -2.42 -1.05
CA TRP A 57 -21.18 -1.65 0.16
C TRP A 57 -20.69 -2.35 1.41
N PHE A 58 -21.00 -3.64 1.56
CA PHE A 58 -20.52 -4.44 2.68
C PHE A 58 -18.98 -4.45 2.76
N CYS A 59 -18.28 -4.60 1.63
CA CYS A 59 -16.82 -4.56 1.61
C CYS A 59 -16.29 -3.17 2.00
N LEU A 60 -16.85 -2.11 1.43
CA LEU A 60 -16.46 -0.74 1.72
C LEU A 60 -16.58 -0.43 3.22
N ASP A 61 -17.76 -0.66 3.79
CA ASP A 61 -18.04 -0.37 5.20
C ASP A 61 -17.19 -1.22 6.15
N THR A 62 -17.08 -2.51 5.86
CA THR A 62 -16.29 -3.41 6.71
C THR A 62 -14.81 -3.06 6.66
N ASN A 63 -14.28 -2.71 5.51
CA ASN A 63 -12.84 -2.52 5.33
C ASN A 63 -12.31 -1.27 6.04
N TRP A 64 -12.99 -0.12 5.93
CA TRP A 64 -12.55 1.04 6.70
C TRP A 64 -12.71 0.84 8.21
N GLN A 65 -13.78 0.13 8.67
CA GLN A 65 -13.96 -0.19 10.08
C GLN A 65 -12.88 -1.15 10.60
N ASN A 66 -12.51 -2.17 9.82
CA ASN A 66 -11.46 -3.10 10.19
C ASN A 66 -10.07 -2.41 10.17
N ALA A 67 -9.83 -1.50 9.23
CA ALA A 67 -8.64 -0.65 9.23
C ALA A 67 -8.60 0.25 10.48
N TYR A 68 -9.72 0.86 10.87
CA TYR A 68 -9.83 1.65 12.08
C TYR A 68 -9.46 0.84 13.33
N ARG A 69 -10.04 -0.37 13.49
CA ARG A 69 -9.69 -1.28 14.61
C ARG A 69 -8.22 -1.69 14.60
N LEU A 70 -7.66 -1.90 13.41
CA LEU A 70 -6.24 -2.24 13.27
C LEU A 70 -5.35 -1.08 13.71
N ILE A 71 -5.66 0.14 13.30
CA ILE A 71 -4.95 1.35 13.72
C ILE A 71 -5.08 1.56 15.24
N GLU A 72 -6.27 1.35 15.80
CA GLU A 72 -6.48 1.45 17.25
C GLU A 72 -5.64 0.42 18.02
N TYR A 73 -5.63 -0.83 17.56
CA TYR A 73 -4.77 -1.88 18.15
C TYR A 73 -3.29 -1.48 18.09
N VAL A 74 -2.80 -1.09 16.93
CA VAL A 74 -1.39 -0.69 16.74
C VAL A 74 -1.05 0.56 17.56
N GLY A 75 -1.97 1.51 17.66
CA GLY A 75 -1.80 2.74 18.44
C GLY A 75 -1.68 2.51 19.96
N ASN A 76 -2.16 1.36 20.45
CA ASN A 76 -2.01 0.96 21.84
C ASN A 76 -0.70 0.20 22.13
N LEU A 77 0.09 -0.09 21.09
CA LEU A 77 1.43 -0.69 21.26
C LEU A 77 2.46 0.37 21.71
N PRO A 78 3.62 -0.06 22.21
CA PRO A 78 4.75 0.85 22.46
C PRO A 78 5.09 1.67 21.21
N GLN A 79 5.53 2.92 21.39
CA GLN A 79 5.75 3.87 20.28
C GLN A 79 6.62 3.30 19.14
N GLY A 80 7.69 2.58 19.49
CA GLY A 80 8.56 1.91 18.50
C GLY A 80 7.89 0.80 17.69
N GLN A 81 6.65 0.40 18.03
CA GLN A 81 5.87 -0.63 17.32
C GLN A 81 4.63 -0.06 16.61
N ARG A 82 4.43 1.27 16.62
CA ARG A 82 3.28 1.93 16.00
C ARG A 82 3.48 2.12 14.49
N MET A 83 3.62 1.01 13.79
CA MET A 83 3.72 1.00 12.33
C MET A 83 2.97 -0.19 11.75
N VAL A 84 2.18 0.03 10.70
CA VAL A 84 1.42 -1.02 10.01
C VAL A 84 1.24 -0.72 8.54
N ARG A 85 1.30 -1.77 7.71
CA ARG A 85 0.92 -1.71 6.29
C ARG A 85 -0.50 -2.26 6.14
N LEU A 86 -1.42 -1.45 5.61
CA LEU A 86 -2.76 -1.88 5.23
C LEU A 86 -2.72 -2.78 4.00
N GLY A 87 -3.72 -3.62 3.83
CA GLY A 87 -3.91 -4.40 2.62
C GLY A 87 -4.19 -3.52 1.39
N SER A 88 -4.07 -4.08 0.20
CA SER A 88 -4.27 -3.34 -1.05
C SER A 88 -5.69 -3.43 -1.60
N ASN A 89 -6.50 -4.39 -1.15
CA ASN A 89 -7.84 -4.63 -1.71
C ASN A 89 -8.96 -4.05 -0.83
N MET A 90 -8.76 -2.81 -0.39
CA MET A 90 -9.67 -2.13 0.54
C MET A 90 -11.03 -1.77 -0.10
N MET A 91 -11.05 -1.50 -1.39
CA MET A 91 -12.24 -1.18 -2.18
C MET A 91 -12.25 -2.06 -3.44
N PRO A 92 -12.77 -3.30 -3.35
CA PRO A 92 -12.71 -4.29 -4.44
C PRO A 92 -13.35 -3.77 -5.73
N ALA A 93 -12.75 -4.09 -6.87
CA ALA A 93 -13.22 -3.69 -8.20
C ALA A 93 -13.21 -2.18 -8.51
N TYR A 94 -12.52 -1.35 -7.70
CA TYR A 94 -12.48 0.10 -7.85
C TYR A 94 -12.01 0.54 -9.25
N THR A 95 -11.01 -0.14 -9.80
CA THR A 95 -10.43 0.18 -11.11
C THR A 95 -10.99 -0.67 -12.25
N HIS A 96 -11.89 -1.62 -11.95
CA HIS A 96 -12.41 -2.54 -12.96
C HIS A 96 -13.49 -1.88 -13.83
N ASN A 97 -13.39 -2.02 -15.14
CA ASN A 97 -14.29 -1.35 -16.09
C ASN A 97 -15.78 -1.62 -15.82
N ASP A 98 -16.13 -2.86 -15.43
CA ASP A 98 -17.52 -3.25 -15.19
C ASP A 98 -18.10 -2.65 -13.89
N TRP A 99 -17.26 -2.27 -12.92
CA TRP A 99 -17.70 -1.90 -11.58
C TRP A 99 -17.19 -0.55 -11.08
N ALA A 100 -16.25 0.09 -11.76
CA ALA A 100 -15.71 1.40 -11.38
C ALA A 100 -16.81 2.49 -11.26
N TRP A 101 -17.93 2.35 -11.97
CA TRP A 101 -19.06 3.24 -11.89
C TRP A 101 -19.69 3.27 -10.49
N PHE A 102 -19.67 2.15 -9.74
CA PHE A 102 -20.20 2.07 -8.39
C PHE A 102 -19.52 3.11 -7.48
N TYR A 103 -18.19 3.21 -7.55
CA TYR A 103 -17.41 4.17 -6.75
C TYR A 103 -17.47 5.61 -7.27
N LYS A 104 -18.10 5.86 -8.41
CA LYS A 104 -18.34 7.22 -8.92
C LYS A 104 -19.65 7.82 -8.41
N GLN A 105 -20.53 7.03 -7.81
CA GLN A 105 -21.76 7.50 -7.18
C GLN A 105 -21.42 8.42 -5.99
N SER A 106 -22.15 9.51 -5.82
CA SER A 106 -21.88 10.51 -4.79
C SER A 106 -21.97 9.95 -3.37
N ASP A 107 -23.02 9.17 -3.09
CA ASP A 107 -23.23 8.53 -1.80
C ASP A 107 -22.13 7.53 -1.42
N VAL A 108 -21.66 6.74 -2.39
CA VAL A 108 -20.53 5.80 -2.21
C VAL A 108 -19.22 6.56 -1.93
N ARG A 109 -18.97 7.63 -2.68
CA ARG A 109 -17.77 8.46 -2.49
C ARG A 109 -17.79 9.18 -1.15
N ASP A 110 -18.93 9.71 -0.76
CA ASP A 110 -19.10 10.42 0.51
C ASP A 110 -18.93 9.46 1.70
N ALA A 111 -19.49 8.26 1.60
CA ALA A 111 -19.29 7.21 2.60
C ALA A 111 -17.82 6.77 2.69
N ALA A 112 -17.17 6.53 1.56
CA ALA A 112 -15.74 6.20 1.51
C ALA A 112 -14.90 7.30 2.12
N ALA A 113 -15.08 8.55 1.69
CA ALA A 113 -14.34 9.69 2.19
C ALA A 113 -14.52 9.86 3.71
N LYS A 114 -15.75 9.73 4.22
CA LYS A 114 -16.06 9.83 5.65
C LYS A 114 -15.41 8.69 6.45
N GLY A 115 -15.49 7.45 5.97
CA GLY A 115 -14.90 6.29 6.65
C GLY A 115 -13.38 6.37 6.70
N TRP A 116 -12.74 6.61 5.57
CA TRP A 116 -11.28 6.71 5.51
C TRP A 116 -10.72 7.95 6.24
N ALA A 117 -11.47 9.06 6.30
CA ALA A 117 -11.08 10.22 7.11
C ALA A 117 -10.95 9.86 8.59
N GLN A 118 -11.86 9.05 9.13
CA GLN A 118 -11.78 8.58 10.52
C GLN A 118 -10.54 7.72 10.77
N VAL A 119 -10.20 6.83 9.83
CA VAL A 119 -8.99 5.99 9.91
C VAL A 119 -7.73 6.86 9.95
N GLY A 120 -7.63 7.84 9.05
CA GLY A 120 -6.48 8.74 8.99
C GLY A 120 -6.37 9.67 10.21
N GLU A 121 -7.48 10.17 10.72
CA GLU A 121 -7.52 10.99 11.94
C GLU A 121 -7.04 10.19 13.15
N LEU A 122 -7.53 8.94 13.30
CA LEU A 122 -7.09 8.07 14.39
C LEU A 122 -5.59 7.74 14.28
N ALA A 123 -5.10 7.46 13.06
CA ALA A 123 -3.69 7.17 12.85
C ALA A 123 -2.79 8.34 13.29
N ARG A 124 -3.16 9.58 12.92
CA ARG A 124 -2.42 10.77 13.37
C ARG A 124 -2.54 10.98 14.87
N LYS A 125 -3.74 10.83 15.44
CA LYS A 125 -3.97 10.99 16.89
C LYS A 125 -3.15 10.03 17.74
N LEU A 126 -2.99 8.77 17.28
CA LEU A 126 -2.26 7.73 18.00
C LEU A 126 -0.80 7.61 17.58
N ASP A 127 -0.32 8.49 16.71
CA ASP A 127 1.04 8.46 16.15
C ASP A 127 1.37 7.08 15.51
N VAL A 128 0.43 6.54 14.71
CA VAL A 128 0.64 5.29 13.97
C VAL A 128 1.15 5.61 12.58
N ARG A 129 2.31 5.08 12.20
CA ARG A 129 2.81 5.15 10.83
C ARG A 129 2.10 4.12 9.97
N VAL A 130 1.31 4.61 9.02
CA VAL A 130 0.54 3.78 8.10
C VAL A 130 1.21 3.76 6.73
N SER A 131 1.13 2.63 6.05
CA SER A 131 1.57 2.49 4.67
C SER A 131 0.62 1.58 3.88
N MET A 132 0.71 1.63 2.56
CA MET A 132 0.04 0.72 1.63
C MET A 132 1.04 0.16 0.62
N HIS A 133 0.64 -0.92 -0.04
CA HIS A 133 1.42 -1.54 -1.09
C HIS A 133 0.46 -2.10 -2.15
N PRO A 134 0.32 -1.43 -3.30
CA PRO A 134 -0.43 -1.95 -4.45
C PRO A 134 0.01 -3.37 -4.81
N GLY A 135 -0.91 -4.15 -5.36
CA GLY A 135 -0.63 -5.54 -5.72
C GLY A 135 0.47 -5.66 -6.78
N GLN A 136 1.07 -6.84 -6.86
CA GLN A 136 2.19 -7.17 -7.77
C GLN A 136 1.92 -6.92 -9.26
N PHE A 137 0.65 -6.72 -9.65
CA PHE A 137 0.27 -6.40 -11.03
C PHE A 137 0.36 -4.90 -11.36
N THR A 138 0.78 -4.06 -10.40
CA THR A 138 1.03 -2.64 -10.60
C THR A 138 2.42 -2.44 -11.20
N VAL A 139 2.51 -2.59 -12.53
CA VAL A 139 3.78 -2.58 -13.28
C VAL A 139 3.92 -1.23 -13.99
N LEU A 140 4.38 -0.21 -13.27
CA LEU A 140 4.50 1.17 -13.77
C LEU A 140 5.55 1.32 -14.88
N ALA A 141 6.58 0.48 -14.93
CA ALA A 141 7.64 0.52 -15.93
C ALA A 141 7.48 -0.55 -17.04
N SER A 142 6.23 -0.94 -17.35
CA SER A 142 5.96 -1.84 -18.48
C SER A 142 6.30 -1.17 -19.82
N ASP A 143 6.71 -1.97 -20.81
CA ASP A 143 6.83 -1.58 -22.21
C ASP A 143 5.48 -1.55 -22.95
N ASN A 144 4.41 -2.07 -22.33
CA ASN A 144 3.06 -2.00 -22.85
C ASN A 144 2.30 -0.80 -22.24
N PRO A 145 1.91 0.23 -23.05
CA PRO A 145 1.21 1.40 -22.56
C PRO A 145 -0.13 1.12 -21.85
N GLU A 146 -0.84 0.06 -22.25
CA GLU A 146 -2.10 -0.31 -21.60
C GLU A 146 -1.87 -0.85 -20.18
N ILE A 147 -0.79 -1.62 -19.98
CA ILE A 147 -0.39 -2.08 -18.65
C ILE A 147 0.00 -0.89 -17.77
N VAL A 148 0.78 0.04 -18.33
CA VAL A 148 1.15 1.29 -17.62
C VAL A 148 -0.08 2.09 -17.21
N ASN A 149 -1.06 2.27 -18.12
CA ASN A 149 -2.29 3.00 -17.84
C ASN A 149 -3.10 2.33 -16.71
N ARG A 150 -3.26 1.01 -16.74
CA ARG A 150 -3.94 0.26 -15.67
C ARG A 150 -3.18 0.34 -14.36
N SER A 151 -1.86 0.27 -14.39
CA SER A 151 -1.02 0.41 -13.21
C SER A 151 -1.12 1.81 -12.58
N ILE A 152 -1.20 2.86 -13.39
CA ILE A 152 -1.48 4.22 -12.92
C ILE A 152 -2.85 4.28 -12.26
N GLN A 153 -3.90 3.73 -12.88
CA GLN A 153 -5.25 3.70 -12.29
C GLN A 153 -5.26 2.97 -10.95
N GLU A 154 -4.56 1.84 -10.86
CA GLU A 154 -4.44 1.08 -9.62
C GLU A 154 -3.68 1.85 -8.54
N PHE A 155 -2.63 2.59 -8.91
CA PHE A 155 -1.92 3.44 -7.97
C PHE A 155 -2.76 4.63 -7.52
N GLU A 156 -3.48 5.28 -8.44
CA GLU A 156 -4.40 6.40 -8.13
C GLU A 156 -5.57 5.97 -7.23
N TYR A 157 -6.05 4.73 -7.36
CA TYR A 157 -6.98 4.15 -6.41
C TYR A 157 -6.46 4.19 -4.96
N HIS A 158 -5.19 3.81 -4.75
CA HIS A 158 -4.56 3.90 -3.43
C HIS A 158 -4.38 5.37 -3.01
N ALA A 159 -4.04 6.24 -3.95
CA ALA A 159 -3.94 7.68 -3.69
C ALA A 159 -5.28 8.31 -3.28
N ASP A 160 -6.41 7.83 -3.80
CA ASP A 160 -7.75 8.26 -3.36
C ASP A 160 -8.00 7.93 -1.89
N ILE A 161 -7.69 6.70 -1.46
CA ILE A 161 -7.77 6.30 -0.04
C ILE A 161 -6.86 7.17 0.82
N ILE A 162 -5.60 7.35 0.40
CA ILE A 162 -4.60 8.16 1.11
C ILE A 162 -5.07 9.61 1.26
N ARG A 163 -5.65 10.18 0.20
CA ARG A 163 -6.24 11.53 0.20
C ARG A 163 -7.40 11.63 1.17
N TRP A 164 -8.32 10.68 1.18
CA TRP A 164 -9.44 10.65 2.14
C TRP A 164 -8.96 10.48 3.58
N MET A 165 -7.90 9.73 3.80
CA MET A 165 -7.24 9.65 5.11
C MET A 165 -6.57 10.98 5.53
N GLY A 166 -6.48 11.97 4.63
CA GLY A 166 -5.91 13.30 4.88
C GLY A 166 -4.41 13.39 4.73
N TYR A 167 -3.79 12.43 4.03
CA TYR A 167 -2.38 12.40 3.64
C TYR A 167 -2.17 12.77 2.16
N GLY A 168 -0.95 12.68 1.68
CA GLY A 168 -0.56 13.00 0.31
C GLY A 168 -0.36 14.50 0.04
N LYS A 169 -0.46 15.34 1.05
CA LYS A 169 -0.31 16.80 0.93
C LYS A 169 1.15 17.24 0.85
N ASN A 170 2.00 16.51 1.54
CA ASN A 170 3.42 16.80 1.63
C ASN A 170 4.23 15.59 1.17
N TRP A 171 5.48 15.85 0.79
CA TRP A 171 6.41 14.79 0.41
C TRP A 171 6.54 13.75 1.53
N GLN A 172 6.22 12.51 1.20
CA GLN A 172 6.34 11.33 2.08
C GLN A 172 5.60 11.43 3.42
N ASP A 173 4.51 12.17 3.49
CA ASP A 173 3.61 12.14 4.65
C ASP A 173 2.83 10.82 4.75
N PHE A 174 2.90 10.00 3.69
CA PHE A 174 2.42 8.62 3.65
C PHE A 174 3.33 7.78 2.73
N LYS A 175 3.43 6.47 2.98
CA LYS A 175 4.19 5.53 2.14
C LYS A 175 3.24 4.63 1.35
N CYS A 176 3.27 4.73 0.02
CA CYS A 176 2.62 3.81 -0.90
C CYS A 176 3.69 3.16 -1.77
N ASN A 177 4.02 1.91 -1.48
CA ASN A 177 5.20 1.23 -2.01
C ASN A 177 4.90 0.45 -3.28
N VAL A 178 5.76 0.54 -4.29
CA VAL A 178 5.67 -0.20 -5.55
C VAL A 178 7.04 -0.79 -5.89
N HIS A 179 7.06 -2.02 -6.37
CA HIS A 179 8.29 -2.63 -6.88
C HIS A 179 8.75 -1.96 -8.18
N ILE A 180 10.05 -1.85 -8.36
CA ILE A 180 10.64 -1.48 -9.64
C ILE A 180 10.56 -2.66 -10.60
N SER A 181 9.41 -2.80 -11.26
CA SER A 181 9.10 -3.91 -12.17
C SER A 181 8.73 -3.42 -13.57
N GLY A 182 8.86 -4.29 -14.56
CA GLY A 182 8.64 -3.96 -15.97
C GLY A 182 9.93 -3.67 -16.73
N ARG A 183 9.90 -3.86 -18.05
CA ARG A 183 11.11 -3.86 -18.89
C ARG A 183 11.82 -2.52 -18.98
N GLN A 184 11.10 -1.40 -18.73
CA GLN A 184 11.68 -0.07 -18.85
C GLN A 184 12.42 0.39 -17.58
N GLY A 185 12.29 -0.34 -16.46
CA GLY A 185 13.02 -0.07 -15.23
C GLY A 185 12.96 1.40 -14.77
N PRO A 186 14.09 1.99 -14.35
CA PRO A 186 14.14 3.37 -13.85
C PRO A 186 13.60 4.40 -14.84
N ALA A 187 13.90 4.25 -16.14
CA ALA A 187 13.42 5.17 -17.17
C ALA A 187 11.87 5.16 -17.27
N GLY A 188 11.26 3.98 -17.17
CA GLY A 188 9.80 3.83 -17.16
C GLY A 188 9.17 4.48 -15.95
N ILE A 189 9.74 4.32 -14.75
CA ILE A 189 9.28 5.00 -13.54
C ILE A 189 9.36 6.53 -13.73
N LYS A 190 10.50 7.08 -14.17
CA LYS A 190 10.65 8.52 -14.41
C LYS A 190 9.61 9.06 -15.40
N ALA A 191 9.28 8.31 -16.44
CA ALA A 191 8.27 8.69 -17.43
C ALA A 191 6.84 8.71 -16.86
N VAL A 192 6.55 7.89 -15.84
CA VAL A 192 5.22 7.80 -15.21
C VAL A 192 5.01 8.87 -14.14
N LEU A 193 6.03 9.26 -13.38
CA LEU A 193 5.90 10.21 -12.27
C LEU A 193 5.13 11.50 -12.63
N PRO A 194 5.38 12.17 -13.78
CA PRO A 194 4.63 13.38 -14.16
C PRO A 194 3.13 13.13 -14.46
N ARG A 195 2.75 11.87 -14.68
CA ARG A 195 1.38 11.48 -15.01
C ARG A 195 0.53 11.18 -13.76
N LEU A 196 1.16 11.02 -12.61
CA LEU A 196 0.48 10.79 -11.34
C LEU A 196 -0.08 12.10 -10.78
N SER A 197 -1.16 11.98 -9.99
CA SER A 197 -1.68 13.10 -9.19
C SER A 197 -0.61 13.61 -8.20
N THR A 198 -0.82 14.80 -7.67
CA THR A 198 0.11 15.38 -6.68
C THR A 198 0.22 14.49 -5.44
N GLU A 199 -0.89 13.99 -4.96
CA GLU A 199 -0.94 13.11 -3.78
C GLU A 199 -0.26 11.78 -4.05
N ALA A 200 -0.48 11.19 -5.22
CA ALA A 200 0.20 9.96 -5.63
C ALA A 200 1.72 10.16 -5.68
N ARG A 201 2.19 11.26 -6.29
CA ARG A 201 3.64 11.59 -6.34
C ARG A 201 4.24 11.86 -4.97
N ASN A 202 3.49 12.46 -4.06
CA ASN A 202 3.95 12.70 -2.70
C ASN A 202 4.09 11.41 -1.88
N CYS A 203 3.37 10.35 -2.23
CA CYS A 203 3.31 9.12 -1.45
C CYS A 203 4.04 7.93 -2.07
N ILE A 204 4.36 7.97 -3.37
CA ILE A 204 5.00 6.85 -4.03
C ILE A 204 6.39 6.59 -3.46
N THR A 205 6.68 5.31 -3.20
CA THR A 205 8.03 4.83 -2.92
C THR A 205 8.35 3.67 -3.85
N ILE A 206 9.61 3.55 -4.23
CA ILE A 206 10.07 2.48 -5.11
C ILE A 206 10.95 1.52 -4.32
N GLU A 207 10.60 0.24 -4.43
CA GLU A 207 11.29 -0.88 -3.80
C GLU A 207 12.04 -1.70 -4.84
N ASN A 208 13.25 -2.15 -4.51
CA ASN A 208 13.99 -3.11 -5.33
C ASN A 208 13.23 -4.43 -5.45
N ASP A 209 13.34 -5.09 -6.60
CA ASP A 209 12.61 -6.32 -6.95
C ASP A 209 13.58 -7.51 -7.01
N GLU A 210 13.09 -8.71 -6.67
CA GLU A 210 13.89 -9.92 -6.68
C GLU A 210 14.17 -10.47 -8.09
N ASN A 211 13.29 -10.16 -9.07
CA ASN A 211 13.34 -10.75 -10.41
C ASN A 211 13.66 -9.73 -11.51
N ALA A 212 13.12 -8.49 -11.39
CA ALA A 212 13.20 -7.50 -12.47
C ALA A 212 14.41 -6.58 -12.33
N TRP A 213 14.43 -5.69 -11.35
CA TRP A 213 15.43 -4.66 -11.17
C TRP A 213 15.90 -4.57 -9.73
N GLY A 214 17.20 -4.76 -9.50
CA GLY A 214 17.78 -4.75 -8.18
C GLY A 214 17.94 -3.36 -7.57
N LEU A 215 18.65 -3.34 -6.44
CA LEU A 215 18.88 -2.13 -5.65
C LEU A 215 19.57 -1.02 -6.45
N ASP A 216 20.61 -1.35 -7.23
CA ASP A 216 21.38 -0.36 -7.99
C ASP A 216 20.51 0.40 -9.01
N ALA A 217 19.58 -0.32 -9.66
CA ALA A 217 18.61 0.31 -10.55
C ALA A 217 17.62 1.22 -9.77
N SER A 218 17.19 0.79 -8.59
CA SER A 218 16.33 1.65 -7.74
C SER A 218 17.06 2.93 -7.33
N LEU A 219 18.35 2.87 -7.05
CA LEU A 219 19.17 4.03 -6.67
C LEU A 219 19.30 5.09 -7.77
N GLU A 220 19.05 4.76 -9.04
CA GLU A 220 18.93 5.77 -10.11
C GLU A 220 17.76 6.75 -9.92
N LEU A 221 16.80 6.38 -9.05
CA LEU A 221 15.60 7.16 -8.75
C LEU A 221 15.68 7.95 -7.43
N GLU A 222 16.80 7.90 -6.70
CA GLU A 222 16.96 8.48 -5.35
C GLU A 222 16.66 9.98 -5.27
N LYS A 223 16.76 10.70 -6.40
CA LYS A 223 16.45 12.15 -6.51
C LYS A 223 15.00 12.43 -6.88
N ASP A 224 14.31 11.42 -7.40
CA ASP A 224 12.96 11.55 -7.95
C ASP A 224 11.88 11.07 -6.97
N VAL A 225 12.18 9.99 -6.23
CA VAL A 225 11.25 9.36 -5.27
C VAL A 225 12.01 8.86 -4.04
N ALA A 226 11.29 8.65 -2.94
CA ALA A 226 11.84 7.92 -1.80
C ALA A 226 11.94 6.41 -2.12
N LEU A 227 13.02 5.79 -1.66
CA LEU A 227 13.33 4.39 -1.94
C LEU A 227 13.07 3.50 -0.72
N VAL A 228 12.79 2.25 -0.99
CA VAL A 228 12.66 1.18 -0.01
C VAL A 228 13.65 0.09 -0.36
N LEU A 229 14.44 -0.34 0.59
CA LEU A 229 15.29 -1.52 0.46
C LEU A 229 14.57 -2.71 1.09
N ASP A 230 14.21 -3.69 0.24
CA ASP A 230 13.91 -5.03 0.69
C ASP A 230 15.20 -5.87 0.61
N ILE A 231 15.73 -6.28 1.75
CA ILE A 231 16.97 -7.03 1.85
C ILE A 231 16.83 -8.46 1.33
N HIS A 232 15.63 -9.04 1.38
CA HIS A 232 15.36 -10.35 0.81
C HIS A 232 15.36 -10.32 -0.72
N HIS A 233 14.69 -9.30 -1.30
CA HIS A 233 14.74 -9.08 -2.75
C HIS A 233 16.15 -8.82 -3.24
N HIS A 234 16.94 -8.03 -2.49
CA HIS A 234 18.35 -7.81 -2.81
C HIS A 234 19.14 -9.12 -2.81
N TRP A 235 18.99 -9.93 -1.76
CA TRP A 235 19.62 -11.25 -1.66
C TRP A 235 19.26 -12.15 -2.86
N CYS A 236 17.99 -12.24 -3.22
CA CYS A 236 17.54 -13.06 -4.35
C CYS A 236 18.09 -12.54 -5.68
N HIS A 237 17.98 -11.22 -5.92
CA HIS A 237 18.41 -10.60 -7.18
C HIS A 237 19.92 -10.67 -7.41
N SER A 238 20.70 -10.49 -6.37
CA SER A 238 22.17 -10.49 -6.43
C SER A 238 22.81 -11.89 -6.42
N GLY A 239 22.00 -12.95 -6.23
CA GLY A 239 22.54 -14.31 -6.10
C GLY A 239 23.22 -14.59 -4.75
N GLY A 240 22.79 -13.90 -3.68
CA GLY A 240 23.21 -14.16 -2.32
C GLY A 240 24.16 -13.12 -1.72
N GLU A 241 24.21 -11.90 -2.27
CA GLU A 241 24.99 -10.81 -1.67
C GLU A 241 24.30 -10.36 -0.36
N TYR A 242 25.05 -10.42 0.74
CA TYR A 242 24.63 -9.80 1.99
C TYR A 242 24.91 -8.29 1.96
N ILE A 243 23.88 -7.49 2.25
CA ILE A 243 24.02 -6.04 2.39
C ILE A 243 23.99 -5.64 3.86
N ASP A 244 25.08 -5.03 4.34
CA ASP A 244 25.18 -4.52 5.70
C ASP A 244 24.57 -3.10 5.79
N ARG A 245 24.04 -2.76 6.96
CA ARG A 245 23.47 -1.43 7.21
C ARG A 245 24.46 -0.27 7.05
N THR A 246 25.76 -0.56 7.03
CA THR A 246 26.84 0.42 6.82
C THR A 246 27.20 0.60 5.34
N ASP A 247 26.60 -0.20 4.45
CA ASP A 247 26.78 -0.06 3.00
C ASP A 247 26.28 1.32 2.53
N ASP A 248 27.04 1.96 1.65
CA ASP A 248 26.70 3.29 1.11
C ASP A 248 25.35 3.29 0.38
N ARG A 249 24.94 2.16 -0.20
CA ARG A 249 23.63 2.00 -0.84
C ARG A 249 22.51 2.14 0.18
N CYS A 250 22.66 1.59 1.39
CA CYS A 250 21.69 1.79 2.48
C CYS A 250 21.56 3.27 2.84
N LYS A 251 22.70 3.99 2.91
CA LYS A 251 22.69 5.43 3.16
C LYS A 251 21.92 6.18 2.09
N ARG A 252 22.16 5.90 0.81
CA ARG A 252 21.47 6.55 -0.31
C ARG A 252 19.95 6.30 -0.27
N VAL A 253 19.53 5.07 0.09
CA VAL A 253 18.09 4.77 0.31
C VAL A 253 17.53 5.66 1.41
N ILE A 254 18.21 5.78 2.56
CA ILE A 254 17.78 6.62 3.68
C ILE A 254 17.74 8.10 3.25
N ASP A 255 18.76 8.60 2.58
CA ASP A 255 18.87 10.00 2.16
C ASP A 255 17.82 10.37 1.07
N SER A 256 17.20 9.38 0.40
CA SER A 256 16.09 9.62 -0.54
C SER A 256 14.78 10.07 0.16
N TRP A 257 14.68 9.84 1.47
CA TRP A 257 13.58 10.31 2.33
C TRP A 257 13.92 11.71 2.85
N ARG A 258 13.53 12.74 2.15
CA ARG A 258 13.88 14.16 2.41
C ARG A 258 13.06 14.78 3.52
#